data_51859bc07aa15e84f464ef836f541de7
#
_entry.id   51859bc07aa15e84f464ef836f541de7
#
_cell.length_a   1.000
_cell.length_b   1.000
_cell.length_c   1.000
_cell.angle_alpha   90.00
_cell.angle_beta   90.00
_cell.angle_gamma   90.00
#
_symmetry.space_group_name_H-M   'P 1'
#
loop_
_entity.id
_entity.type
_entity.pdbx_description
1 polymer ?
#
loop_
_entity_poly.entity_id
_entity_poly.type
_entity_poly.pdbx_seq_one_letter_code
_entity_poly.pdbx_strand_id
1 'polypeptide(L)'
;RDYAIACAGSLLGVALNRQGASFPVGKVDFMTLYPLSFTEYLRAVDTGLYSSYMMIDGSMPVPEVLHGRLIEAYKAYLALGGMPEAVSDFADNREWQAVQTIQQNILKSYSLDFSKHINNKDIPRVFQVWNSLQDQLAKEDRKFRYADIQKGARAREYESAIEWLCLAGIVQRVNMIETPRLPLSAYSKSNAFKLYLNDVGLLCSKFSLSAQSALSGNRLFTEFKGALSENYVLQ
;
A
#
# COMPACT_ATOMS: atom_id res chain seq x y z
N ARG A 1 39.41 5.66 8.00
CA ARG A 1 38.41 5.80 9.07
C ARG A 1 37.12 5.22 8.51
N ASP A 2 36.68 4.11 9.10
CA ASP A 2 35.45 3.46 8.68
C ASP A 2 34.29 4.04 9.52
N TYR A 3 33.40 4.76 8.86
CA TYR A 3 32.17 5.27 9.46
C TYR A 3 31.00 4.44 8.96
N ALA A 4 30.16 3.96 9.87
CA ALA A 4 28.85 3.43 9.50
C ALA A 4 27.92 4.61 9.17
N ILE A 5 27.42 4.68 7.94
CA ILE A 5 26.55 5.75 7.46
C ILE A 5 25.20 5.11 7.10
N ALA A 6 24.12 5.59 7.69
CA ALA A 6 22.76 5.23 7.31
C ALA A 6 22.10 6.42 6.61
N CYS A 7 21.53 6.19 5.42
CA CYS A 7 20.78 7.17 4.66
C CYS A 7 19.34 6.68 4.47
N ALA A 8 18.39 7.57 4.63
CA ALA A 8 16.98 7.26 4.37
C ALA A 8 16.41 8.19 3.29
N GLY A 9 15.52 7.67 2.46
CA GLY A 9 14.84 8.45 1.43
C GLY A 9 13.68 7.67 0.83
N SER A 10 12.52 8.29 0.73
CA SER A 10 11.30 7.71 0.15
C SER A 10 11.43 7.41 -1.35
N LEU A 11 12.34 8.08 -2.05
CA LEU A 11 12.53 7.98 -3.51
C LEU A 11 13.92 7.44 -3.87
N LEU A 12 14.54 6.67 -2.99
CA LEU A 12 15.88 6.14 -3.20
C LEU A 12 15.97 5.31 -4.50
N GLY A 13 14.97 4.47 -4.78
CA GLY A 13 14.89 3.68 -6.01
C GLY A 13 14.83 4.54 -7.28
N VAL A 14 14.21 5.71 -7.21
CA VAL A 14 14.15 6.67 -8.32
C VAL A 14 15.44 7.48 -8.42
N ALA A 15 16.02 7.88 -7.29
CA ALA A 15 17.24 8.68 -7.25
C ALA A 15 18.46 7.92 -7.80
N LEU A 16 18.55 6.62 -7.54
CA LEU A 16 19.64 5.77 -8.02
C LEU A 16 19.64 5.58 -9.55
N ASN A 17 18.50 5.73 -10.20
CA ASN A 17 18.38 5.63 -11.66
C ASN A 17 18.71 6.95 -12.39
N ARG A 18 19.11 8.03 -11.69
CA ARG A 18 19.52 9.28 -12.34
C ARG A 18 20.90 9.11 -12.97
N GLN A 19 21.02 9.50 -14.24
CA GLN A 19 22.26 9.50 -14.98
C GLN A 19 23.34 10.33 -14.27
N GLY A 20 24.51 9.74 -14.05
CA GLY A 20 25.70 10.42 -13.56
C GLY A 20 26.11 10.17 -12.11
N ALA A 21 25.32 9.45 -11.33
CA ALA A 21 25.73 9.04 -9.98
C ALA A 21 26.41 7.66 -10.04
N SER A 22 27.69 7.58 -9.68
CA SER A 22 28.38 6.30 -9.45
C SER A 22 27.88 5.69 -8.15
N PHE A 23 27.27 4.51 -8.23
CA PHE A 23 26.83 3.77 -7.06
C PHE A 23 27.96 2.86 -6.53
N PRO A 24 28.29 2.86 -5.24
CA PRO A 24 29.35 2.03 -4.67
C PRO A 24 28.91 0.58 -4.54
N VAL A 25 28.97 -0.16 -5.65
CA VAL A 25 28.59 -1.58 -5.71
C VAL A 25 29.37 -2.41 -4.69
N GLY A 26 28.66 -3.23 -3.91
CA GLY A 26 29.25 -4.13 -2.92
C GLY A 26 29.64 -3.47 -1.57
N LYS A 27 29.29 -2.19 -1.36
CA LYS A 27 29.56 -1.45 -0.10
C LYS A 27 28.31 -0.84 0.53
N VAL A 28 27.15 -1.21 0.04
CA VAL A 28 25.86 -0.69 0.51
C VAL A 28 24.90 -1.84 0.71
N ASP A 29 24.32 -1.90 1.89
CA ASP A 29 23.21 -2.78 2.22
C ASP A 29 21.91 -1.99 2.11
N PHE A 30 20.92 -2.55 1.39
CA PHE A 30 19.60 -1.93 1.26
C PHE A 30 18.64 -2.50 2.29
N MET A 31 17.91 -1.61 2.95
CA MET A 31 16.80 -1.96 3.82
C MET A 31 15.55 -1.22 3.37
N THR A 32 14.47 -1.94 3.18
CA THR A 32 13.15 -1.35 2.87
C THR A 32 12.30 -1.35 4.12
N LEU A 33 11.80 -0.16 4.49
CA LEU A 33 10.79 -0.02 5.54
C LEU A 33 9.41 -0.04 4.89
N TYR A 34 8.67 -1.08 5.19
CA TYR A 34 7.26 -1.21 4.78
C TYR A 34 6.35 -0.53 5.81
N PRO A 35 5.09 -0.22 5.45
CA PRO A 35 4.08 0.10 6.44
C PRO A 35 4.01 -0.97 7.52
N LEU A 36 3.63 -0.60 8.74
CA LEU A 36 3.49 -1.55 9.85
C LEU A 36 2.46 -2.63 9.49
N SER A 37 2.84 -3.88 9.71
CA SER A 37 1.95 -5.04 9.56
C SER A 37 0.83 -5.01 10.61
N PHE A 38 -0.21 -5.83 10.42
CA PHE A 38 -1.27 -6.00 11.43
C PHE A 38 -0.72 -6.42 12.80
N THR A 39 0.30 -7.26 12.81
CA THR A 39 0.96 -7.70 14.04
C THR A 39 1.67 -6.55 14.76
N GLU A 40 2.37 -5.71 14.02
CA GLU A 40 3.06 -4.52 14.57
C GLU A 40 2.04 -3.46 15.04
N TYR A 41 0.95 -3.28 14.29
CA TYR A 41 -0.17 -2.45 14.72
C TYR A 41 -0.78 -2.93 16.04
N LEU A 42 -1.07 -4.22 16.19
CA LEU A 42 -1.58 -4.78 17.43
C LEU A 42 -0.61 -4.52 18.59
N ARG A 43 0.68 -4.72 18.35
CA ARG A 43 1.71 -4.45 19.36
C ARG A 43 1.75 -3.00 19.81
N ALA A 44 1.52 -2.06 18.89
CA ALA A 44 1.52 -0.62 19.20
C ALA A 44 0.23 -0.17 19.91
N VAL A 45 -0.92 -0.75 19.53
CA VAL A 45 -2.24 -0.24 19.92
C VAL A 45 -2.87 -1.03 21.07
N ASP A 46 -2.70 -2.36 21.12
CA ASP A 46 -3.26 -3.26 22.15
C ASP A 46 -2.30 -4.44 22.42
N THR A 47 -1.36 -4.24 23.35
CA THR A 47 -0.35 -5.23 23.70
C THR A 47 -0.96 -6.53 24.27
N GLY A 48 -2.12 -6.44 24.94
CA GLY A 48 -2.84 -7.62 25.47
C GLY A 48 -3.43 -8.47 24.35
N LEU A 49 -4.07 -7.81 23.37
CA LEU A 49 -4.59 -8.48 22.18
C LEU A 49 -3.46 -9.05 21.31
N TYR A 50 -2.35 -8.30 21.17
CA TYR A 50 -1.13 -8.77 20.51
C TYR A 50 -0.61 -10.07 21.14
N SER A 51 -0.46 -10.10 22.47
CA SER A 51 0.03 -11.29 23.17
C SER A 51 -0.90 -12.49 22.96
N SER A 52 -2.21 -12.26 23.01
CA SER A 52 -3.21 -13.32 22.75
C SER A 52 -3.17 -13.81 21.29
N TYR A 53 -2.98 -12.91 20.34
CA TYR A 53 -2.84 -13.23 18.92
C TYR A 53 -1.61 -14.08 18.63
N MET A 54 -0.47 -13.77 19.26
CA MET A 54 0.78 -14.51 19.09
C MET A 54 0.75 -15.94 19.68
N MET A 55 -0.23 -16.24 20.53
CA MET A 55 -0.44 -17.59 21.09
C MET A 55 -1.29 -18.49 20.17
N ILE A 56 -1.85 -17.95 19.09
CA ILE A 56 -2.66 -18.72 18.15
C ILE A 56 -1.73 -19.52 17.23
N ASP A 57 -1.66 -20.82 17.46
CA ASP A 57 -0.82 -21.77 16.69
C ASP A 57 -1.62 -22.66 15.72
N GLY A 58 -2.94 -22.49 15.69
CA GLY A 58 -3.84 -23.29 14.85
C GLY A 58 -4.16 -24.69 15.41
N SER A 59 -3.62 -25.06 16.56
CA SER A 59 -3.89 -26.37 17.19
C SER A 59 -5.27 -26.45 17.83
N MET A 60 -5.83 -25.32 18.24
CA MET A 60 -7.14 -25.20 18.87
C MET A 60 -7.99 -24.11 18.21
N PRO A 61 -9.32 -24.25 18.23
CA PRO A 61 -10.23 -23.18 17.80
C PRO A 61 -10.01 -21.91 18.62
N VAL A 62 -9.98 -20.76 17.95
CA VAL A 62 -9.89 -19.45 18.60
C VAL A 62 -11.19 -19.19 19.39
N PRO A 63 -11.13 -18.86 20.70
CA PRO A 63 -12.31 -18.51 21.47
C PRO A 63 -13.11 -17.36 20.80
N GLU A 64 -14.42 -17.46 20.80
CA GLU A 64 -15.31 -16.52 20.10
C GLU A 64 -15.07 -15.06 20.50
N VAL A 65 -14.88 -14.81 21.80
CA VAL A 65 -14.58 -13.46 22.32
C VAL A 65 -13.27 -12.91 21.75
N LEU A 66 -12.22 -13.73 21.69
CA LEU A 66 -10.93 -13.34 21.13
C LEU A 66 -11.06 -13.11 19.62
N HIS A 67 -11.75 -14.01 18.93
CA HIS A 67 -12.01 -13.88 17.49
C HIS A 67 -12.76 -12.55 17.18
N GLY A 68 -13.81 -12.23 17.94
CA GLY A 68 -14.55 -10.99 17.80
C GLY A 68 -13.66 -9.75 17.94
N ARG A 69 -12.81 -9.71 18.99
CA ARG A 69 -11.86 -8.61 19.20
C ARG A 69 -10.84 -8.48 18.08
N LEU A 70 -10.33 -9.59 17.57
CA LEU A 70 -9.39 -9.59 16.44
C LEU A 70 -10.04 -9.09 15.15
N ILE A 71 -11.31 -9.44 14.89
CA ILE A 71 -12.06 -8.91 13.73
C ILE A 71 -12.29 -7.41 13.85
N GLU A 72 -12.61 -6.90 15.04
CA GLU A 72 -12.75 -5.45 15.26
C GLU A 72 -11.42 -4.72 15.06
N ALA A 73 -10.34 -5.25 15.62
CA ALA A 73 -8.99 -4.72 15.42
C ALA A 73 -8.57 -4.75 13.94
N TYR A 74 -8.91 -5.82 13.21
CA TYR A 74 -8.65 -5.93 11.78
C TYR A 74 -9.43 -4.87 10.97
N LYS A 75 -10.71 -4.65 11.26
CA LYS A 75 -11.48 -3.58 10.63
C LYS A 75 -10.88 -2.20 10.91
N ALA A 76 -10.44 -1.97 12.16
CA ALA A 76 -9.75 -0.74 12.52
C ALA A 76 -8.45 -0.58 11.73
N TYR A 77 -7.66 -1.65 11.59
CA TYR A 77 -6.44 -1.63 10.80
C TYR A 77 -6.70 -1.36 9.30
N LEU A 78 -7.76 -1.91 8.71
CA LEU A 78 -8.13 -1.59 7.32
C LEU A 78 -8.41 -0.10 7.10
N ALA A 79 -8.93 0.59 8.12
CA ALA A 79 -9.18 2.03 8.06
C ALA A 79 -7.93 2.88 8.40
N LEU A 80 -7.14 2.42 9.37
CA LEU A 80 -5.96 3.12 9.85
C LEU A 80 -4.75 2.91 8.93
N GLY A 81 -4.55 1.68 8.46
CA GLY A 81 -3.33 1.25 7.77
C GLY A 81 -2.14 1.05 8.69
N GLY A 82 -0.98 0.92 8.07
CA GLY A 82 0.31 0.73 8.74
C GLY A 82 1.24 1.94 8.63
N MET A 83 0.77 3.12 8.21
CA MET A 83 1.64 4.31 8.19
C MET A 83 2.06 4.69 9.61
N PRO A 84 3.39 4.73 9.92
CA PRO A 84 3.87 4.87 11.30
C PRO A 84 3.32 6.10 12.03
N GLU A 85 3.23 7.25 11.36
CA GLU A 85 2.68 8.48 11.94
C GLU A 85 1.22 8.30 12.34
N ALA A 86 0.40 7.69 11.47
CA ALA A 86 -1.01 7.43 11.74
C ALA A 86 -1.20 6.43 12.88
N VAL A 87 -0.38 5.36 12.92
CA VAL A 87 -0.46 4.35 13.98
C VAL A 87 0.00 4.93 15.32
N SER A 88 1.07 5.74 15.35
CA SER A 88 1.56 6.38 16.57
C SER A 88 0.53 7.33 17.15
N ASP A 89 -0.01 8.23 16.32
CA ASP A 89 -1.04 9.18 16.77
C ASP A 89 -2.28 8.46 17.31
N PHE A 90 -2.72 7.41 16.60
CA PHE A 90 -3.87 6.63 17.04
C PHE A 90 -3.61 5.84 18.33
N ALA A 91 -2.40 5.34 18.54
CA ALA A 91 -2.03 4.64 19.77
C ALA A 91 -2.13 5.57 20.99
N ASP A 92 -1.73 6.84 20.83
CA ASP A 92 -1.69 7.84 21.90
C ASP A 92 -3.06 8.50 22.12
N ASN A 93 -3.74 8.92 21.05
CA ASN A 93 -4.90 9.82 21.13
C ASN A 93 -6.23 9.12 20.87
N ARG A 94 -6.26 8.01 20.14
CA ARG A 94 -7.49 7.30 19.73
C ARG A 94 -8.45 8.13 18.87
N GLU A 95 -7.94 9.15 18.19
CA GLU A 95 -8.72 10.10 17.41
C GLU A 95 -8.68 9.79 15.90
N TRP A 96 -9.82 9.35 15.36
CA TRP A 96 -9.92 9.02 13.93
C TRP A 96 -9.81 10.25 13.00
N GLN A 97 -10.20 11.43 13.47
CA GLN A 97 -10.11 12.66 12.67
C GLN A 97 -8.64 13.05 12.42
N ALA A 98 -7.76 12.87 13.41
CA ALA A 98 -6.33 13.09 13.28
C ALA A 98 -5.72 12.09 12.27
N VAL A 99 -6.06 10.81 12.39
CA VAL A 99 -5.65 9.77 11.44
C VAL A 99 -6.01 10.14 10.00
N GLN A 100 -7.26 10.53 9.77
CA GLN A 100 -7.73 10.92 8.44
C GLN A 100 -6.93 12.11 7.88
N THR A 101 -6.64 13.08 8.73
CA THR A 101 -5.83 14.26 8.36
C THR A 101 -4.41 13.84 7.96
N ILE A 102 -3.78 12.96 8.74
CA ILE A 102 -2.43 12.42 8.46
C ILE A 102 -2.45 11.68 7.11
N GLN A 103 -3.39 10.77 6.89
CA GLN A 103 -3.51 10.02 5.64
C GLN A 103 -3.69 10.94 4.42
N GLN A 104 -4.54 11.96 4.52
CA GLN A 104 -4.75 12.94 3.45
C GLN A 104 -3.47 13.76 3.16
N ASN A 105 -2.73 14.14 4.21
CA ASN A 105 -1.45 14.83 4.05
C ASN A 105 -0.40 13.95 3.36
N ILE A 106 -0.34 12.66 3.69
CA ILE A 106 0.56 11.70 3.01
C ILE A 106 0.18 11.58 1.53
N LEU A 107 -1.10 11.37 1.19
CA LEU A 107 -1.58 11.28 -0.19
C LEU A 107 -1.29 12.56 -1.00
N LYS A 108 -1.46 13.72 -0.36
CA LYS A 108 -1.11 15.03 -0.95
C LYS A 108 0.40 15.17 -1.16
N SER A 109 1.21 14.73 -0.21
CA SER A 109 2.67 14.77 -0.30
C SER A 109 3.16 13.90 -1.45
N TYR A 110 2.62 12.69 -1.66
CA TYR A 110 2.93 11.87 -2.82
C TYR A 110 2.64 12.61 -4.13
N SER A 111 1.47 13.26 -4.22
CA SER A 111 1.09 14.01 -5.42
C SER A 111 2.03 15.20 -5.70
N LEU A 112 2.54 15.87 -4.66
CA LEU A 112 3.52 16.95 -4.80
C LEU A 112 4.90 16.42 -5.24
N ASP A 113 5.30 15.25 -4.79
CA ASP A 113 6.57 14.62 -5.16
C ASP A 113 6.60 14.18 -6.63
N PHE A 114 5.46 13.82 -7.22
CA PHE A 114 5.38 13.52 -8.67
C PHE A 114 5.92 14.67 -9.50
N SER A 115 5.59 15.91 -9.15
CA SER A 115 6.01 17.11 -9.89
C SER A 115 7.51 17.41 -9.77
N LYS A 116 8.18 16.94 -8.71
CA LYS A 116 9.60 17.23 -8.45
C LYS A 116 10.56 16.26 -9.12
N HIS A 117 10.14 14.99 -9.27
CA HIS A 117 11.05 13.89 -9.59
C HIS A 117 10.82 13.23 -10.93
N ILE A 118 9.80 13.67 -11.67
CA ILE A 118 9.42 13.12 -12.97
C ILE A 118 9.70 14.14 -14.06
N ASN A 119 9.99 13.67 -15.27
CA ASN A 119 10.08 14.55 -16.44
C ASN A 119 8.72 15.18 -16.71
N ASN A 120 8.69 16.46 -17.06
CA ASN A 120 7.45 17.22 -17.28
C ASN A 120 6.47 16.56 -18.26
N LYS A 121 6.97 15.77 -19.22
CA LYS A 121 6.14 15.04 -20.19
C LYS A 121 5.38 13.85 -19.60
N ASP A 122 5.90 13.26 -18.54
CA ASP A 122 5.36 12.05 -17.92
C ASP A 122 4.49 12.36 -16.69
N ILE A 123 4.63 13.55 -16.11
CA ILE A 123 3.83 14.00 -14.95
C ILE A 123 2.32 13.77 -15.16
N PRO A 124 1.69 14.20 -16.28
CA PRO A 124 0.25 13.99 -16.48
C PRO A 124 -0.15 12.52 -16.47
N ARG A 125 0.71 11.63 -17.03
CA ARG A 125 0.45 10.19 -17.08
C ARG A 125 0.51 9.54 -15.72
N VAL A 126 1.46 9.95 -14.88
CA VAL A 126 1.55 9.47 -13.49
C VAL A 126 0.31 9.87 -12.71
N PHE A 127 -0.14 11.13 -12.84
CA PHE A 127 -1.39 11.57 -12.21
C PHE A 127 -2.61 10.81 -12.73
N GLN A 128 -2.68 10.53 -14.01
CA GLN A 128 -3.78 9.76 -14.60
C GLN A 128 -3.81 8.33 -14.06
N VAL A 129 -2.66 7.64 -13.98
CA VAL A 129 -2.57 6.31 -13.35
C VAL A 129 -2.97 6.38 -11.89
N TRP A 130 -2.36 7.30 -11.12
CA TRP A 130 -2.62 7.49 -9.69
C TRP A 130 -4.09 7.75 -9.37
N ASN A 131 -4.74 8.60 -10.14
CA ASN A 131 -6.15 8.93 -9.94
C ASN A 131 -7.09 7.80 -10.35
N SER A 132 -6.71 6.97 -11.34
CA SER A 132 -7.54 5.84 -11.78
C SER A 132 -7.50 4.64 -10.81
N LEU A 133 -6.51 4.55 -9.91
CA LEU A 133 -6.31 3.37 -9.06
C LEU A 133 -7.53 3.04 -8.21
N GLN A 134 -8.13 4.04 -7.57
CA GLN A 134 -9.30 3.84 -6.72
C GLN A 134 -10.48 3.26 -7.52
N ASP A 135 -10.75 3.79 -8.71
CA ASP A 135 -11.89 3.36 -9.53
C ASP A 135 -11.66 1.95 -10.08
N GLN A 136 -10.42 1.60 -10.41
CA GLN A 136 -10.07 0.27 -10.89
C GLN A 136 -10.09 -0.79 -9.79
N LEU A 137 -9.62 -0.45 -8.58
CA LEU A 137 -9.69 -1.34 -7.42
C LEU A 137 -11.11 -1.51 -6.88
N ALA A 138 -11.99 -0.55 -7.11
CA ALA A 138 -13.41 -0.66 -6.77
C ALA A 138 -14.18 -1.64 -7.66
N LYS A 139 -13.66 -1.98 -8.85
CA LYS A 139 -14.29 -2.94 -9.77
C LYS A 139 -14.17 -4.38 -9.26
N GLU A 140 -15.09 -5.22 -9.64
CA GLU A 140 -15.17 -6.61 -9.17
C GLU A 140 -13.91 -7.42 -9.49
N ASP A 141 -13.38 -7.32 -10.73
CA ASP A 141 -12.19 -8.06 -11.17
C ASP A 141 -10.86 -7.42 -10.80
N ARG A 142 -10.87 -6.12 -10.40
CA ARG A 142 -9.71 -5.31 -9.98
C ARG A 142 -8.50 -5.38 -10.92
N LYS A 143 -8.70 -5.81 -12.16
CA LYS A 143 -7.65 -5.80 -13.17
C LYS A 143 -7.37 -4.37 -13.62
N PHE A 144 -6.08 -4.05 -13.73
CA PHE A 144 -5.69 -2.76 -14.28
C PHE A 144 -5.98 -2.74 -15.79
N ARG A 145 -6.72 -1.72 -16.22
CA ARG A 145 -7.10 -1.52 -17.62
C ARG A 145 -6.72 -0.10 -18.06
N TYR A 146 -5.91 -0.01 -19.09
CA TYR A 146 -5.52 1.29 -19.64
C TYR A 146 -6.73 2.08 -20.17
N ALA A 147 -7.72 1.40 -20.72
CA ALA A 147 -8.96 2.00 -21.19
C ALA A 147 -9.77 2.70 -20.09
N ASP A 148 -9.57 2.32 -18.83
CA ASP A 148 -10.22 2.95 -17.66
C ASP A 148 -9.52 4.25 -17.26
N ILE A 149 -8.29 4.47 -17.70
CA ILE A 149 -7.61 5.76 -17.54
C ILE A 149 -8.19 6.77 -18.52
N GLN A 150 -8.21 6.37 -19.80
CA GLN A 150 -8.67 7.22 -20.91
C GLN A 150 -9.07 6.32 -22.08
N LYS A 151 -10.15 6.66 -22.79
CA LYS A 151 -10.56 5.95 -24.00
C LYS A 151 -9.44 5.93 -25.04
N GLY A 152 -9.05 4.73 -25.47
CA GLY A 152 -7.96 4.54 -26.45
C GLY A 152 -6.55 4.55 -25.87
N ALA A 153 -6.38 4.65 -24.54
CA ALA A 153 -5.08 4.56 -23.88
C ALA A 153 -4.39 3.20 -24.17
N ARG A 154 -3.09 3.27 -24.40
CA ARG A 154 -2.25 2.10 -24.75
C ARG A 154 -1.17 1.89 -23.70
N ALA A 155 -0.81 0.62 -23.46
CA ALA A 155 0.21 0.23 -22.48
C ALA A 155 1.50 1.04 -22.62
N ARG A 156 2.03 1.17 -23.84
CA ARG A 156 3.29 1.90 -24.13
C ARG A 156 3.30 3.37 -23.66
N GLU A 157 2.14 3.95 -23.40
CA GLU A 157 2.01 5.35 -23.00
C GLU A 157 2.09 5.55 -21.50
N TYR A 158 1.77 4.48 -20.73
CA TYR A 158 1.64 4.53 -19.28
C TYR A 158 2.59 3.62 -18.53
N GLU A 159 3.31 2.72 -19.23
CA GLU A 159 4.20 1.75 -18.57
C GLU A 159 5.28 2.44 -17.75
N SER A 160 5.93 3.48 -18.28
CA SER A 160 6.93 4.28 -17.55
C SER A 160 6.35 4.96 -16.31
N ALA A 161 5.09 5.39 -16.38
CA ALA A 161 4.41 6.00 -15.25
C ALA A 161 4.11 4.97 -14.14
N ILE A 162 3.68 3.76 -14.53
CA ILE A 162 3.46 2.66 -13.60
C ILE A 162 4.77 2.21 -12.96
N GLU A 163 5.82 2.02 -13.76
CA GLU A 163 7.15 1.65 -13.28
C GLU A 163 7.68 2.68 -12.28
N TRP A 164 7.50 3.97 -12.57
CA TRP A 164 7.91 5.03 -11.66
C TRP A 164 7.19 4.95 -10.32
N LEU A 165 5.86 4.77 -10.31
CA LEU A 165 5.07 4.60 -9.08
C LEU A 165 5.50 3.37 -8.28
N CYS A 166 5.87 2.28 -8.96
CA CYS A 166 6.40 1.08 -8.32
C CYS A 166 7.80 1.31 -7.73
N LEU A 167 8.71 1.96 -8.46
CA LEU A 167 10.05 2.31 -8.00
C LEU A 167 10.03 3.29 -6.82
N ALA A 168 9.05 4.19 -6.81
CA ALA A 168 8.81 5.09 -5.68
C ALA A 168 8.24 4.37 -4.43
N GLY A 169 7.89 3.08 -4.54
CA GLY A 169 7.31 2.32 -3.45
C GLY A 169 5.89 2.71 -3.05
N ILE A 170 5.20 3.49 -3.91
CA ILE A 170 3.85 3.99 -3.66
C ILE A 170 2.79 2.99 -4.10
N VAL A 171 3.12 2.23 -5.17
CA VAL A 171 2.24 1.25 -5.78
C VAL A 171 2.98 -0.07 -5.94
N GLN A 172 2.27 -1.17 -5.80
CA GLN A 172 2.76 -2.52 -6.05
C GLN A 172 2.04 -3.12 -7.25
N ARG A 173 2.80 -3.70 -8.18
CA ARG A 173 2.28 -4.39 -9.36
C ARG A 173 2.31 -5.90 -9.15
N VAL A 174 1.16 -6.55 -9.30
CA VAL A 174 1.01 -8.00 -9.22
C VAL A 174 0.58 -8.55 -10.56
N ASN A 175 1.47 -9.29 -11.21
CA ASN A 175 1.19 -9.90 -12.50
C ASN A 175 0.39 -11.19 -12.35
N MET A 176 -0.49 -11.45 -13.30
CA MET A 176 -1.20 -12.71 -13.39
C MET A 176 -0.25 -13.84 -13.78
N ILE A 177 -0.36 -14.98 -13.10
CA ILE A 177 0.37 -16.21 -13.45
C ILE A 177 -0.65 -17.21 -14.00
N GLU A 178 -0.41 -17.73 -15.20
CA GLU A 178 -1.30 -18.72 -15.82
C GLU A 178 -1.15 -20.12 -15.21
N THR A 179 0.09 -20.48 -14.90
CA THR A 179 0.41 -21.80 -14.39
C THR A 179 1.38 -21.65 -13.22
N PRO A 180 1.02 -22.13 -12.01
CA PRO A 180 1.86 -21.98 -10.83
C PRO A 180 3.03 -23.00 -10.86
N ARG A 181 3.98 -22.81 -11.78
CA ARG A 181 5.23 -23.60 -11.92
C ARG A 181 6.44 -22.71 -11.77
N LEU A 182 7.53 -23.27 -11.27
CA LEU A 182 8.80 -22.57 -11.14
C LEU A 182 9.60 -22.60 -12.48
N PRO A 183 10.28 -21.50 -12.83
CA PRO A 183 10.22 -20.19 -12.20
C PRO A 183 8.93 -19.45 -12.55
N LEU A 184 8.28 -18.84 -11.57
CA LEU A 184 6.99 -18.15 -11.76
C LEU A 184 7.04 -17.05 -12.83
N SER A 185 8.19 -16.40 -12.98
CA SER A 185 8.40 -15.34 -13.98
C SER A 185 8.19 -15.82 -15.42
N ALA A 186 8.48 -17.10 -15.73
CA ALA A 186 8.28 -17.67 -17.05
C ALA A 186 6.80 -17.84 -17.44
N TYR A 187 5.91 -17.86 -16.46
CA TYR A 187 4.47 -18.02 -16.64
C TYR A 187 3.68 -16.74 -16.33
N SER A 188 4.41 -15.64 -16.12
CA SER A 188 3.82 -14.34 -15.83
C SER A 188 3.33 -13.65 -17.08
N LYS A 189 2.09 -13.12 -17.05
CA LYS A 189 1.53 -12.29 -18.12
C LYS A 189 1.80 -10.81 -17.83
N SER A 190 2.64 -10.17 -18.63
CA SER A 190 2.95 -8.74 -18.50
C SER A 190 1.76 -7.82 -18.80
N ASN A 191 0.78 -8.30 -19.59
CA ASN A 191 -0.39 -7.54 -19.99
C ASN A 191 -1.63 -7.76 -19.09
N ALA A 192 -1.51 -8.61 -18.07
CA ALA A 192 -2.59 -8.89 -17.13
C ALA A 192 -2.04 -8.76 -15.70
N PHE A 193 -2.37 -7.67 -15.04
CA PHE A 193 -1.88 -7.35 -13.70
C PHE A 193 -2.91 -6.54 -12.91
N LYS A 194 -2.66 -6.43 -11.62
CA LYS A 194 -3.35 -5.53 -10.70
C LYS A 194 -2.34 -4.54 -10.12
N LEU A 195 -2.81 -3.35 -9.75
CA LEU A 195 -2.01 -2.36 -9.03
C LEU A 195 -2.67 -2.11 -7.68
N TYR A 196 -1.86 -2.16 -6.62
CA TYR A 196 -2.30 -1.91 -5.25
C TYR A 196 -1.51 -0.76 -4.64
N LEU A 197 -2.07 -0.09 -3.66
CA LEU A 197 -1.33 0.89 -2.88
C LEU A 197 -0.40 0.18 -1.89
N ASN A 198 0.65 0.88 -1.49
CA ASN A 198 1.59 0.41 -0.48
C ASN A 198 0.98 0.29 0.93
N ASP A 199 -0.18 0.91 1.17
CA ASP A 199 -0.85 0.91 2.47
C ASP A 199 -2.38 0.86 2.32
N VAL A 200 -3.01 -0.02 3.10
CA VAL A 200 -4.47 -0.23 3.05
C VAL A 200 -5.25 0.96 3.62
N GLY A 201 -4.73 1.65 4.64
CA GLY A 201 -5.37 2.83 5.21
C GLY A 201 -5.36 4.01 4.24
N LEU A 202 -4.27 4.17 3.48
CA LEU A 202 -4.22 5.16 2.40
C LEU A 202 -5.23 4.83 1.28
N LEU A 203 -5.44 3.55 0.96
CA LEU A 203 -6.48 3.14 0.03
C LEU A 203 -7.88 3.45 0.59
N CYS A 204 -8.11 3.15 1.86
CA CYS A 204 -9.37 3.49 2.55
C CYS A 204 -9.65 5.01 2.48
N SER A 205 -8.62 5.82 2.75
CA SER A 205 -8.69 7.28 2.62
C SER A 205 -8.96 7.75 1.19
N LYS A 206 -8.36 7.11 0.16
CA LYS A 206 -8.66 7.41 -1.26
C LYS A 206 -10.09 7.08 -1.65
N PHE A 207 -10.69 6.05 -1.08
CA PHE A 207 -12.12 5.75 -1.25
C PHE A 207 -13.04 6.72 -0.49
N SER A 208 -12.48 7.68 0.24
CA SER A 208 -13.24 8.57 1.12
C SER A 208 -14.11 7.83 2.15
N LEU A 209 -13.66 6.63 2.55
CA LEU A 209 -14.32 5.85 3.59
C LEU A 209 -13.94 6.41 4.96
N SER A 210 -14.93 6.73 5.76
CA SER A 210 -14.68 7.11 7.16
C SER A 210 -14.34 5.86 7.99
N ALA A 211 -13.52 6.04 9.02
CA ALA A 211 -13.24 4.99 9.99
C ALA A 211 -14.54 4.44 10.63
N GLN A 212 -15.50 5.31 10.88
CA GLN A 212 -16.81 4.91 11.40
C GLN A 212 -17.56 3.96 10.44
N SER A 213 -17.44 4.19 9.12
CA SER A 213 -18.00 3.28 8.10
C SER A 213 -17.34 1.90 8.14
N ALA A 214 -16.01 1.86 8.32
CA ALA A 214 -15.25 0.62 8.41
C ALA A 214 -15.60 -0.18 9.69
N LEU A 215 -15.65 0.51 10.83
CA LEU A 215 -15.94 -0.12 12.13
C LEU A 215 -17.40 -0.61 12.23
N SER A 216 -18.36 0.18 11.75
CA SER A 216 -19.78 -0.21 11.77
C SER A 216 -20.12 -1.30 10.75
N GLY A 217 -19.23 -1.57 9.78
CA GLY A 217 -19.48 -2.55 8.71
C GLY A 217 -20.70 -2.18 7.85
N ASN A 218 -20.92 -0.89 7.63
CA ASN A 218 -22.04 -0.40 6.85
C ASN A 218 -21.97 -0.86 5.38
N ARG A 219 -23.02 -0.61 4.60
CA ARG A 219 -23.12 -1.02 3.19
C ARG A 219 -21.94 -0.51 2.38
N LEU A 220 -21.50 0.73 2.59
CA LEU A 220 -20.39 1.34 1.84
C LEU A 220 -19.08 0.58 2.09
N PHE A 221 -18.77 0.26 3.35
CA PHE A 221 -17.57 -0.54 3.67
C PHE A 221 -17.67 -1.96 3.05
N THR A 222 -18.86 -2.55 3.05
CA THR A 222 -19.07 -3.89 2.47
C THR A 222 -18.77 -3.92 0.98
N GLU A 223 -19.08 -2.86 0.24
CA GLU A 223 -18.79 -2.73 -1.19
C GLU A 223 -17.27 -2.72 -1.46
N PHE A 224 -16.48 -2.05 -0.61
CA PHE A 224 -15.03 -1.93 -0.79
C PHE A 224 -14.21 -2.95 0.00
N LYS A 225 -14.82 -3.72 0.89
CA LYS A 225 -14.14 -4.70 1.75
C LYS A 225 -13.22 -5.64 0.97
N GLY A 226 -13.66 -6.12 -0.19
CA GLY A 226 -12.86 -7.00 -1.04
C GLY A 226 -11.58 -6.32 -1.56
N ALA A 227 -11.65 -5.06 -1.98
CA ALA A 227 -10.49 -4.29 -2.43
C ALA A 227 -9.49 -4.03 -1.29
N LEU A 228 -10.01 -3.63 -0.11
CA LEU A 228 -9.20 -3.41 1.08
C LEU A 228 -8.53 -4.70 1.56
N SER A 229 -9.26 -5.83 1.56
CA SER A 229 -8.69 -7.12 1.98
C SER A 229 -7.62 -7.63 1.02
N GLU A 230 -7.81 -7.48 -0.30
CA GLU A 230 -6.76 -7.83 -1.26
C GLU A 230 -5.52 -6.94 -1.10
N ASN A 231 -5.71 -5.63 -0.90
CA ASN A 231 -4.59 -4.71 -0.67
C ASN A 231 -3.84 -5.05 0.63
N TYR A 232 -4.58 -5.39 1.69
CA TYR A 232 -4.01 -5.83 2.96
C TYR A 232 -3.14 -7.10 2.83
N VAL A 233 -3.61 -8.10 2.08
CA VAL A 233 -2.85 -9.35 1.88
C VAL A 233 -1.55 -9.10 1.12
N LEU A 234 -1.49 -8.04 0.33
CA LEU A 234 -0.31 -7.68 -0.45
C LEU A 234 0.68 -6.79 0.33
N GLN A 235 0.19 -6.01 1.28
CA GLN A 235 0.99 -5.14 2.13
C GLN A 235 1.92 -5.93 3.06
#